data_0dbb5a24fe499b8498b1ab0a105f146e
#
_entry.id   0dbb5a24fe499b8498b1ab0a105f146e
#
_cell.length_a   1.000
_cell.length_b   1.000
_cell.length_c   1.000
_cell.angle_alpha   90.00
_cell.angle_beta   90.00
_cell.angle_gamma   90.00
#
_symmetry.space_group_name_H-M   'P 1'
#
loop_
_entity.id
_entity.type
_entity.pdbx_description
1 polymer ?
#
loop_
_entity_poly.entity_id
_entity_poly.type
_entity_poly.pdbx_seq_one_letter_code
_entity_poly.pdbx_strand_id
1 'polypeptide(L)'
;MDFEPLAQPSSAPPLQAPPPEGILSKIFLNEKGLRGGWRLLIYAAFVAVIGFGGGTVLQHFIHPMRGVFSFGYSLTYEVFSFLVIFGAALIMSPIEGRSPGVYGLPVKGAFGNLFWQGWLIGLIEVSTLIGLIAAFGGYSFGGLALHGKELLRWGMLWAVFFIFVGLFEEFLFRGYTQCTLADSIGFWPAASVLSCLFGAVHLGNPGEGWVGAAGVVMIGLVFAFALRRTGNLWLVVGWHASFDFGETFLYSVPNSGMIFKGHLSNASLMQGKAWLTGGTVGPEGSVFSFLTMGILAMAIHFLFPAKKTDRRPIQENQAA
;
A
#
# COMPACT_ATOMS: atom_id res chain seq x y z
N MET A 1 62.49 -13.86 6.86
CA MET A 1 61.44 -13.98 7.91
C MET A 1 60.12 -13.90 7.18
N ASP A 2 59.61 -15.05 6.79
CA ASP A 2 58.36 -15.15 6.01
C ASP A 2 57.21 -15.18 7.00
N PHE A 3 56.33 -14.21 6.90
CA PHE A 3 55.07 -14.17 7.69
C PHE A 3 54.04 -15.03 6.98
N GLU A 4 53.70 -16.19 7.57
CA GLU A 4 52.51 -16.96 7.20
C GLU A 4 51.25 -16.13 7.47
N PRO A 5 50.32 -16.03 6.52
CA PRO A 5 49.03 -15.37 6.78
C PRO A 5 48.16 -16.28 7.66
N LEU A 6 47.67 -15.73 8.79
CA LEU A 6 46.73 -16.39 9.68
C LEU A 6 45.50 -16.85 8.88
N ALA A 7 45.21 -18.14 8.98
CA ALA A 7 44.03 -18.78 8.38
C ALA A 7 42.77 -18.09 8.94
N GLN A 8 41.97 -17.54 8.05
CA GLN A 8 40.66 -17.03 8.41
C GLN A 8 39.75 -18.18 8.89
N PRO A 9 38.99 -18.02 10.00
CA PRO A 9 38.06 -19.05 10.41
C PRO A 9 37.00 -19.24 9.32
N SER A 10 36.87 -20.46 8.82
CA SER A 10 35.83 -20.89 7.89
C SER A 10 34.46 -20.58 8.52
N SER A 11 33.78 -19.59 7.99
CA SER A 11 32.37 -19.35 8.29
C SER A 11 31.50 -20.35 7.53
N ALA A 12 31.52 -21.62 8.00
CA ALA A 12 30.48 -22.55 7.60
C ALA A 12 29.13 -22.00 8.08
N PRO A 13 28.10 -21.93 7.22
CA PRO A 13 26.77 -21.56 7.69
C PRO A 13 26.34 -22.55 8.79
N PRO A 14 25.62 -22.09 9.84
CA PRO A 14 25.16 -22.98 10.89
C PRO A 14 24.39 -24.12 10.25
N LEU A 15 24.76 -25.36 10.61
CA LEU A 15 24.08 -26.59 10.20
C LEU A 15 22.60 -26.42 10.57
N GLN A 16 21.75 -26.29 9.56
CA GLN A 16 20.31 -26.30 9.77
C GLN A 16 19.94 -27.68 10.36
N ALA A 17 19.30 -27.66 11.54
CA ALA A 17 18.83 -28.88 12.17
C ALA A 17 17.92 -29.65 11.18
N PRO A 18 18.06 -30.99 11.06
CA PRO A 18 17.18 -31.78 10.21
C PRO A 18 15.73 -31.55 10.62
N PRO A 19 14.79 -31.48 9.67
CA PRO A 19 13.38 -31.27 9.99
C PRO A 19 12.88 -32.39 10.87
N PRO A 20 12.10 -32.08 11.92
CA PRO A 20 11.65 -33.08 12.88
C PRO A 20 10.80 -34.16 12.18
N GLU A 21 11.09 -35.42 12.47
CA GLU A 21 10.44 -36.60 11.89
C GLU A 21 9.05 -36.84 12.55
N GLY A 22 8.00 -36.18 12.03
CA GLY A 22 6.63 -36.41 12.52
C GLY A 22 5.58 -35.84 11.55
N ILE A 23 4.37 -36.42 11.57
CA ILE A 23 3.25 -35.93 10.74
C ILE A 23 2.94 -34.44 11.04
N LEU A 24 2.94 -34.07 12.33
CA LEU A 24 2.68 -32.69 12.74
C LEU A 24 3.76 -31.74 12.20
N SER A 25 5.03 -32.11 12.28
CA SER A 25 6.08 -31.25 11.73
C SER A 25 5.96 -31.07 10.23
N LYS A 26 5.57 -32.09 9.48
CA LYS A 26 5.33 -31.99 8.02
C LYS A 26 4.16 -31.07 7.68
N ILE A 27 3.16 -30.96 8.55
CA ILE A 27 2.00 -30.06 8.38
C ILE A 27 2.38 -28.62 8.69
N PHE A 28 3.08 -28.38 9.79
CA PHE A 28 3.32 -27.03 10.31
C PHE A 28 4.64 -26.43 9.85
N LEU A 29 5.67 -27.26 9.63
CA LEU A 29 7.03 -26.80 9.39
C LEU A 29 7.53 -27.13 7.98
N ASN A 30 8.53 -26.39 7.54
CA ASN A 30 9.38 -26.68 6.39
C ASN A 30 10.84 -26.35 6.76
N GLU A 31 11.77 -26.45 5.81
CA GLU A 31 13.19 -26.13 6.02
C GLU A 31 13.44 -24.68 6.52
N LYS A 32 12.49 -23.78 6.33
CA LYS A 32 12.56 -22.37 6.73
C LYS A 32 11.78 -22.08 8.03
N GLY A 33 11.31 -23.10 8.74
CA GLY A 33 10.50 -22.98 9.95
C GLY A 33 9.00 -23.12 9.66
N LEU A 34 8.15 -22.30 10.30
CA LEU A 34 6.70 -22.36 10.15
C LEU A 34 6.29 -22.06 8.69
N ARG A 35 5.44 -22.92 8.09
CA ARG A 35 4.96 -22.74 6.72
C ARG A 35 4.16 -21.45 6.59
N GLY A 36 4.28 -20.78 5.44
CA GLY A 36 3.67 -19.46 5.20
C GLY A 36 2.16 -19.40 5.39
N GLY A 37 1.44 -20.48 5.06
CA GLY A 37 0.00 -20.57 5.35
C GLY A 37 -0.35 -20.43 6.84
N TRP A 38 0.41 -21.10 7.69
CA TRP A 38 0.23 -21.00 9.15
C TRP A 38 0.66 -19.64 9.69
N ARG A 39 1.74 -19.07 9.14
CA ARG A 39 2.18 -17.70 9.48
C ARG A 39 1.08 -16.68 9.16
N LEU A 40 0.45 -16.78 7.98
CA LEU A 40 -0.67 -15.92 7.60
C LEU A 40 -1.90 -16.12 8.51
N LEU A 41 -2.23 -17.37 8.89
CA LEU A 41 -3.34 -17.64 9.80
C LEU A 41 -3.10 -17.08 11.20
N ILE A 42 -1.90 -17.23 11.74
CA ILE A 42 -1.53 -16.67 13.06
C ILE A 42 -1.55 -15.13 13.00
N TYR A 43 -1.00 -14.55 11.94
CA TYR A 43 -1.07 -13.11 11.71
C TYR A 43 -2.53 -12.62 11.66
N ALA A 44 -3.38 -13.27 10.88
CA ALA A 44 -4.79 -12.95 10.78
C ALA A 44 -5.52 -13.07 12.13
N ALA A 45 -5.15 -14.09 12.95
CA ALA A 45 -5.69 -14.23 14.30
C ALA A 45 -5.27 -13.05 15.21
N PHE A 46 -4.01 -12.61 15.15
CA PHE A 46 -3.58 -11.40 15.88
C PHE A 46 -4.30 -10.14 15.40
N VAL A 47 -4.43 -9.96 14.08
CA VAL A 47 -5.21 -8.86 13.52
C VAL A 47 -6.65 -8.88 14.02
N ALA A 48 -7.29 -10.05 14.02
CA ALA A 48 -8.67 -10.20 14.50
C ALA A 48 -8.79 -9.89 16.00
N VAL A 49 -7.90 -10.43 16.83
CA VAL A 49 -7.93 -10.22 18.30
C VAL A 49 -7.66 -8.77 18.67
N ILE A 50 -6.61 -8.17 18.09
CA ILE A 50 -6.24 -6.77 18.36
C ILE A 50 -7.31 -5.82 17.78
N GLY A 51 -7.79 -6.11 16.57
CA GLY A 51 -8.81 -5.32 15.88
C GLY A 51 -10.15 -5.36 16.61
N PHE A 52 -10.62 -6.55 17.00
CA PHE A 52 -11.87 -6.68 17.77
C PHE A 52 -11.75 -6.06 19.17
N GLY A 53 -10.71 -6.43 19.93
CA GLY A 53 -10.50 -5.92 21.29
C GLY A 53 -10.27 -4.41 21.31
N GLY A 54 -9.38 -3.90 20.47
CA GLY A 54 -9.13 -2.46 20.36
C GLY A 54 -10.31 -1.70 19.76
N GLY A 55 -11.01 -2.29 18.79
CA GLY A 55 -12.21 -1.71 18.17
C GLY A 55 -13.36 -1.55 19.15
N THR A 56 -13.60 -2.53 20.03
CA THR A 56 -14.61 -2.41 21.09
C THR A 56 -14.27 -1.29 22.08
N VAL A 57 -13.00 -1.15 22.45
CA VAL A 57 -12.52 -0.05 23.30
C VAL A 57 -12.69 1.28 22.56
N LEU A 58 -12.28 1.37 21.30
CA LEU A 58 -12.38 2.60 20.51
C LEU A 58 -13.84 3.06 20.36
N GLN A 59 -14.77 2.14 20.10
CA GLN A 59 -16.19 2.43 19.97
C GLN A 59 -16.81 2.96 21.27
N HIS A 60 -16.21 2.71 22.44
CA HIS A 60 -16.67 3.28 23.70
C HIS A 60 -16.40 4.78 23.79
N PHE A 61 -15.36 5.27 23.11
CA PHE A 61 -14.95 6.68 23.16
C PHE A 61 -15.37 7.48 21.92
N ILE A 62 -15.48 6.81 20.76
CA ILE A 62 -15.71 7.48 19.47
C ILE A 62 -16.86 6.79 18.75
N HIS A 63 -17.94 7.55 18.53
CA HIS A 63 -19.13 7.06 17.85
C HIS A 63 -19.25 7.67 16.45
N PRO A 64 -19.51 6.87 15.39
CA PRO A 64 -19.83 7.43 14.08
C PRO A 64 -21.18 8.16 14.15
N MET A 65 -21.21 9.38 13.64
CA MET A 65 -22.48 10.06 13.40
C MET A 65 -23.15 9.43 12.16
N ARG A 66 -24.34 8.84 12.34
CA ARG A 66 -25.05 8.19 11.23
C ARG A 66 -25.32 9.18 10.10
N GLY A 67 -24.90 8.80 8.88
CA GLY A 67 -25.16 9.58 7.67
C GLY A 67 -24.35 10.87 7.51
N VAL A 68 -23.37 11.12 8.37
CA VAL A 68 -22.49 12.29 8.28
C VAL A 68 -21.04 11.83 8.29
N PHE A 69 -20.28 12.21 7.25
CA PHE A 69 -18.83 12.03 7.25
C PHE A 69 -18.21 12.85 8.38
N SER A 70 -17.50 12.17 9.26
CA SER A 70 -16.72 12.78 10.34
C SER A 70 -15.24 12.55 10.09
N PHE A 71 -14.52 13.61 9.72
CA PHE A 71 -13.09 13.54 9.45
C PHE A 71 -12.32 12.91 10.62
N GLY A 72 -12.58 13.36 11.85
CA GLY A 72 -11.89 12.84 13.05
C GLY A 72 -12.16 11.35 13.28
N TYR A 73 -13.39 10.90 13.08
CA TYR A 73 -13.72 9.47 13.16
C TYR A 73 -12.98 8.66 12.11
N SER A 74 -13.04 9.09 10.84
CA SER A 74 -12.40 8.37 9.74
C SER A 74 -10.88 8.32 9.88
N LEU A 75 -10.24 9.43 10.23
CA LEU A 75 -8.80 9.46 10.50
C LEU A 75 -8.42 8.53 11.65
N THR A 76 -9.18 8.54 12.75
CA THR A 76 -8.91 7.64 13.88
C THR A 76 -9.04 6.18 13.47
N TYR A 77 -10.01 5.86 12.61
CA TYR A 77 -10.20 4.52 12.09
C TYR A 77 -9.03 4.07 11.21
N GLU A 78 -8.53 4.92 10.30
CA GLU A 78 -7.36 4.62 9.47
C GLU A 78 -6.09 4.41 10.30
N VAL A 79 -5.83 5.32 11.25
CA VAL A 79 -4.71 5.18 12.19
C VAL A 79 -4.80 3.87 12.98
N PHE A 80 -5.97 3.58 13.53
CA PHE A 80 -6.22 2.36 14.29
C PHE A 80 -6.01 1.11 13.43
N SER A 81 -6.58 1.08 12.22
CA SER A 81 -6.44 -0.05 11.30
C SER A 81 -4.98 -0.31 10.93
N PHE A 82 -4.22 0.73 10.64
CA PHE A 82 -2.77 0.59 10.41
C PHE A 82 -2.05 0.04 11.65
N LEU A 83 -2.34 0.59 12.84
CA LEU A 83 -1.70 0.12 14.09
C LEU A 83 -2.01 -1.35 14.40
N VAL A 84 -3.22 -1.82 14.10
CA VAL A 84 -3.62 -3.22 14.26
C VAL A 84 -2.78 -4.14 13.39
N ILE A 85 -2.71 -3.88 12.09
CA ILE A 85 -1.99 -4.76 11.15
C ILE A 85 -0.48 -4.67 11.34
N PHE A 86 0.05 -3.49 11.60
CA PHE A 86 1.46 -3.29 11.87
C PHE A 86 1.87 -3.90 13.22
N GLY A 87 1.06 -3.71 14.26
CA GLY A 87 1.27 -4.32 15.57
C GLY A 87 1.27 -5.86 15.52
N ALA A 88 0.34 -6.46 14.76
CA ALA A 88 0.33 -7.90 14.52
C ALA A 88 1.62 -8.37 13.83
N ALA A 89 2.13 -7.63 12.85
CA ALA A 89 3.40 -7.93 12.19
C ALA A 89 4.60 -7.78 13.13
N LEU A 90 4.59 -6.81 14.05
CA LEU A 90 5.60 -6.67 15.10
C LEU A 90 5.62 -7.88 16.04
N ILE A 91 4.45 -8.46 16.37
CA ILE A 91 4.35 -9.69 17.16
C ILE A 91 4.89 -10.90 16.37
N MET A 92 4.59 -10.98 15.08
CA MET A 92 5.09 -12.06 14.21
C MET A 92 6.61 -12.01 14.01
N SER A 93 7.19 -10.82 14.03
CA SER A 93 8.62 -10.58 13.78
C SER A 93 9.56 -11.47 14.63
N PRO A 94 9.48 -11.48 15.98
CA PRO A 94 10.28 -12.38 16.80
C PRO A 94 9.91 -13.86 16.64
N ILE A 95 8.64 -14.19 16.39
CA ILE A 95 8.18 -15.59 16.13
C ILE A 95 8.88 -16.14 14.88
N GLU A 96 9.12 -15.29 13.89
CA GLU A 96 9.77 -15.65 12.64
C GLU A 96 11.30 -15.45 12.66
N GLY A 97 11.84 -14.86 13.72
CA GLY A 97 13.27 -14.50 13.82
C GLY A 97 13.68 -13.45 12.78
N ARG A 98 12.78 -12.52 12.44
CA ARG A 98 12.98 -11.50 11.40
C ARG A 98 12.94 -10.09 11.99
N SER A 99 13.65 -9.16 11.35
CA SER A 99 13.50 -7.74 11.64
C SER A 99 12.16 -7.21 11.08
N PRO A 100 11.41 -6.36 11.80
CA PRO A 100 10.17 -5.76 11.29
C PRO A 100 10.33 -5.02 9.95
N GLY A 101 11.50 -4.44 9.68
CA GLY A 101 11.78 -3.72 8.44
C GLY A 101 11.71 -4.58 7.17
N VAL A 102 11.86 -5.93 7.27
CA VAL A 102 11.73 -6.85 6.15
C VAL A 102 10.32 -6.86 5.52
N TYR A 103 9.31 -6.42 6.27
CA TYR A 103 7.95 -6.30 5.76
C TYR A 103 7.72 -4.99 4.97
N GLY A 104 8.80 -4.30 4.57
CA GLY A 104 8.77 -3.20 3.62
C GLY A 104 8.66 -1.80 4.22
N LEU A 105 8.47 -1.63 5.54
CA LEU A 105 8.46 -0.32 6.21
C LEU A 105 9.62 -0.18 7.20
N PRO A 106 10.88 -0.11 6.75
CA PRO A 106 11.99 0.15 7.65
C PRO A 106 11.86 1.54 8.28
N VAL A 107 12.07 1.63 9.59
CA VAL A 107 12.04 2.92 10.32
C VAL A 107 13.14 3.85 9.82
N LYS A 108 14.32 3.29 9.54
CA LYS A 108 15.41 4.04 8.90
C LYS A 108 15.00 4.40 7.47
N GLY A 109 14.82 5.68 7.20
CA GLY A 109 14.33 6.18 5.91
C GLY A 109 12.82 6.38 5.83
N ALA A 110 12.09 6.24 6.96
CA ALA A 110 10.69 6.63 7.04
C ALA A 110 10.51 8.10 6.62
N PHE A 111 9.54 8.35 5.75
CA PHE A 111 9.32 9.67 5.14
C PHE A 111 10.55 10.29 4.47
N GLY A 112 11.54 9.46 4.08
CA GLY A 112 12.74 9.88 3.38
C GLY A 112 12.53 10.05 1.86
N ASN A 113 13.64 10.02 1.11
CA ASN A 113 13.62 10.30 -0.34
C ASN A 113 12.62 9.43 -1.12
N LEU A 114 12.48 8.14 -0.79
CA LEU A 114 11.55 7.25 -1.49
C LEU A 114 10.09 7.70 -1.29
N PHE A 115 9.72 8.10 -0.07
CA PHE A 115 8.38 8.61 0.20
C PHE A 115 8.08 9.85 -0.65
N TRP A 116 8.99 10.82 -0.68
CA TRP A 116 8.79 12.05 -1.45
C TRP A 116 8.86 11.85 -2.96
N GLN A 117 9.67 10.89 -3.43
CA GLN A 117 9.63 10.47 -4.83
C GLN A 117 8.28 9.84 -5.18
N GLY A 118 7.76 8.96 -4.32
CA GLY A 118 6.42 8.40 -4.48
C GLY A 118 5.35 9.48 -4.47
N TRP A 119 5.42 10.41 -3.52
CA TRP A 119 4.50 11.55 -3.44
C TRP A 119 4.48 12.38 -4.73
N LEU A 120 5.65 12.66 -5.29
CA LEU A 120 5.74 13.38 -6.56
C LEU A 120 5.16 12.55 -7.73
N ILE A 121 5.43 11.25 -7.77
CA ILE A 121 4.90 10.35 -8.81
C ILE A 121 3.37 10.33 -8.78
N GLY A 122 2.75 10.17 -7.61
CA GLY A 122 1.28 10.14 -7.50
C GLY A 122 0.64 11.48 -7.87
N LEU A 123 1.25 12.61 -7.50
CA LEU A 123 0.78 13.92 -7.94
C LEU A 123 0.88 14.09 -9.47
N ILE A 124 1.96 13.62 -10.10
CA ILE A 124 2.13 13.66 -11.55
C ILE A 124 1.07 12.75 -12.20
N GLU A 125 0.83 11.57 -11.67
CA GLU A 125 -0.18 10.63 -12.19
C GLU A 125 -1.56 11.24 -12.19
N VAL A 126 -2.05 11.64 -11.02
CA VAL A 126 -3.40 12.20 -10.89
C VAL A 126 -3.56 13.48 -11.73
N SER A 127 -2.52 14.32 -11.78
CA SER A 127 -2.54 15.53 -12.60
C SER A 127 -2.61 15.22 -14.09
N THR A 128 -1.87 14.20 -14.53
CA THR A 128 -1.89 13.73 -15.92
C THR A 128 -3.25 13.12 -16.27
N LEU A 129 -3.79 12.29 -15.38
CA LEU A 129 -5.10 11.66 -15.54
C LEU A 129 -6.21 12.70 -15.66
N ILE A 130 -6.28 13.65 -14.74
CA ILE A 130 -7.27 14.74 -14.77
C ILE A 130 -7.06 15.62 -15.99
N GLY A 131 -5.80 15.91 -16.37
CA GLY A 131 -5.46 16.67 -17.58
C GLY A 131 -5.97 15.99 -18.86
N LEU A 132 -5.82 14.66 -18.97
CA LEU A 132 -6.36 13.87 -20.08
C LEU A 132 -7.90 13.91 -20.08
N ILE A 133 -8.54 13.64 -18.95
CA ILE A 133 -10.00 13.73 -18.83
C ILE A 133 -10.51 15.12 -19.22
N ALA A 134 -9.85 16.19 -18.79
CA ALA A 134 -10.19 17.56 -19.12
C ALA A 134 -10.02 17.86 -20.62
N ALA A 135 -8.92 17.41 -21.24
CA ALA A 135 -8.65 17.59 -22.66
C ALA A 135 -9.74 16.98 -23.56
N PHE A 136 -10.40 15.90 -23.09
CA PHE A 136 -11.53 15.27 -23.77
C PHE A 136 -12.90 15.78 -23.27
N GLY A 137 -12.92 16.87 -22.52
CA GLY A 137 -14.14 17.52 -22.04
C GLY A 137 -14.86 16.77 -20.93
N GLY A 138 -14.15 15.90 -20.19
CA GLY A 138 -14.71 15.13 -19.08
C GLY A 138 -14.60 15.81 -17.71
N TYR A 139 -13.81 16.89 -17.59
CA TYR A 139 -13.58 17.60 -16.35
C TYR A 139 -13.67 19.11 -16.55
N SER A 140 -14.32 19.80 -15.62
CA SER A 140 -14.45 21.26 -15.58
C SER A 140 -13.74 21.80 -14.36
N PHE A 141 -12.75 22.67 -14.60
CA PHE A 141 -12.08 23.42 -13.54
C PHE A 141 -13.04 24.45 -12.96
N GLY A 142 -13.28 24.39 -11.65
CA GLY A 142 -14.08 25.37 -10.92
C GLY A 142 -13.23 26.47 -10.30
N GLY A 143 -13.87 27.51 -9.78
CA GLY A 143 -13.22 28.50 -8.92
C GLY A 143 -12.80 27.87 -7.58
N LEU A 144 -11.90 28.55 -6.85
CA LEU A 144 -11.48 28.10 -5.51
C LEU A 144 -12.67 28.09 -4.54
N ALA A 145 -12.82 26.99 -3.83
CA ALA A 145 -13.82 26.81 -2.78
C ALA A 145 -13.26 27.16 -1.39
N LEU A 146 -11.96 27.00 -1.19
CA LEU A 146 -11.28 27.28 0.07
C LEU A 146 -10.26 28.42 -0.08
N HIS A 147 -10.17 29.25 0.98
CA HIS A 147 -9.27 30.39 1.04
C HIS A 147 -8.56 30.50 2.39
N GLY A 148 -7.39 31.13 2.41
CA GLY A 148 -6.67 31.49 3.64
C GLY A 148 -6.40 30.31 4.55
N LYS A 149 -6.76 30.42 5.82
CA LYS A 149 -6.49 29.40 6.84
C LYS A 149 -7.21 28.07 6.59
N GLU A 150 -8.42 28.10 6.03
CA GLU A 150 -9.18 26.88 5.74
C GLU A 150 -8.51 26.06 4.62
N LEU A 151 -7.93 26.71 3.63
CA LEU A 151 -7.13 26.06 2.60
C LEU A 151 -5.98 25.24 3.20
N LEU A 152 -5.17 25.87 4.07
CA LEU A 152 -4.05 25.21 4.72
C LEU A 152 -4.51 24.09 5.66
N ARG A 153 -5.57 24.36 6.42
CA ARG A 153 -6.16 23.38 7.36
C ARG A 153 -6.60 22.11 6.64
N TRP A 154 -7.44 22.25 5.61
CA TRP A 154 -7.96 21.08 4.89
C TRP A 154 -6.87 20.38 4.08
N GLY A 155 -5.93 21.12 3.49
CA GLY A 155 -4.79 20.52 2.80
C GLY A 155 -3.95 19.64 3.73
N MET A 156 -3.64 20.13 4.95
CA MET A 156 -2.91 19.32 5.93
C MET A 156 -3.71 18.12 6.42
N LEU A 157 -5.01 18.32 6.69
CA LEU A 157 -5.88 17.25 7.17
C LEU A 157 -5.96 16.11 6.15
N TRP A 158 -6.23 16.42 4.87
CA TRP A 158 -6.29 15.42 3.81
C TRP A 158 -4.93 14.76 3.54
N ALA A 159 -3.83 15.50 3.58
CA ALA A 159 -2.50 14.90 3.44
C ALA A 159 -2.22 13.86 4.54
N VAL A 160 -2.53 14.19 5.79
CA VAL A 160 -2.36 13.25 6.92
C VAL A 160 -3.29 12.05 6.78
N PHE A 161 -4.55 12.28 6.40
CA PHE A 161 -5.53 11.20 6.22
C PHE A 161 -5.05 10.18 5.17
N PHE A 162 -4.69 10.64 3.98
CA PHE A 162 -4.27 9.75 2.90
C PHE A 162 -2.90 9.10 3.14
N ILE A 163 -2.02 9.70 3.94
CA ILE A 163 -0.82 8.99 4.41
C ILE A 163 -1.22 7.75 5.23
N PHE A 164 -2.22 7.83 6.09
CA PHE A 164 -2.67 6.67 6.87
C PHE A 164 -3.45 5.67 6.03
N VAL A 165 -4.24 6.10 5.04
CA VAL A 165 -4.86 5.20 4.05
C VAL A 165 -3.77 4.41 3.32
N GLY A 166 -2.79 5.10 2.72
CA GLY A 166 -1.68 4.44 2.03
C GLY A 166 -0.85 3.54 2.94
N LEU A 167 -0.59 3.94 4.19
CA LEU A 167 0.10 3.08 5.17
C LEU A 167 -0.69 1.81 5.47
N PHE A 168 -1.99 1.94 5.72
CA PHE A 168 -2.86 0.81 6.03
C PHE A 168 -2.97 -0.12 4.82
N GLU A 169 -3.39 0.37 3.67
CA GLU A 169 -3.66 -0.49 2.51
C GLU A 169 -2.38 -1.11 1.94
N GLU A 170 -1.31 -0.32 1.81
CA GLU A 170 -0.06 -0.86 1.26
C GLU A 170 0.61 -1.86 2.20
N PHE A 171 0.54 -1.63 3.51
CA PHE A 171 1.09 -2.60 4.45
C PHE A 171 0.22 -3.86 4.56
N LEU A 172 -1.11 -3.73 4.48
CA LEU A 172 -2.02 -4.87 4.47
C LEU A 172 -1.76 -5.78 3.27
N PHE A 173 -1.67 -5.22 2.06
CA PHE A 173 -1.56 -6.02 0.83
C PHE A 173 -0.11 -6.30 0.42
N ARG A 174 0.83 -5.37 0.60
CA ARG A 174 2.22 -5.46 0.11
C ARG A 174 3.25 -5.60 1.22
N GLY A 175 2.86 -5.43 2.50
CA GLY A 175 3.71 -5.62 3.65
C GLY A 175 3.84 -7.07 4.07
N TYR A 176 3.40 -7.38 5.29
CA TYR A 176 3.52 -8.71 5.88
C TYR A 176 2.90 -9.81 5.02
N THR A 177 1.69 -9.59 4.49
CA THR A 177 0.95 -10.58 3.71
C THR A 177 1.68 -10.98 2.43
N GLN A 178 2.13 -10.02 1.63
CA GLN A 178 2.87 -10.32 0.39
C GLN A 178 4.23 -10.93 0.69
N CYS A 179 4.96 -10.43 1.68
CA CYS A 179 6.25 -10.99 2.09
C CYS A 179 6.11 -12.47 2.47
N THR A 180 5.13 -12.79 3.33
CA THR A 180 4.90 -14.15 3.80
C THR A 180 4.37 -15.09 2.71
N LEU A 181 3.46 -14.61 1.86
CA LEU A 181 2.94 -15.39 0.75
C LEU A 181 4.01 -15.64 -0.31
N ALA A 182 4.85 -14.63 -0.60
CA ALA A 182 5.95 -14.75 -1.55
C ALA A 182 7.01 -15.78 -1.13
N ASP A 183 7.23 -15.96 0.18
CA ASP A 183 8.10 -17.03 0.69
C ASP A 183 7.60 -18.43 0.31
N SER A 184 6.29 -18.60 0.11
CA SER A 184 5.63 -19.87 -0.15
C SER A 184 5.42 -20.17 -1.63
N ILE A 185 4.97 -19.17 -2.41
CA ILE A 185 4.56 -19.36 -3.82
C ILE A 185 5.35 -18.49 -4.81
N GLY A 186 6.32 -17.71 -4.30
CA GLY A 186 7.08 -16.77 -5.12
C GLY A 186 6.44 -15.39 -5.22
N PHE A 187 7.27 -14.40 -5.58
CA PHE A 187 6.87 -12.99 -5.55
C PHE A 187 5.68 -12.67 -6.46
N TRP A 188 5.74 -13.04 -7.74
CA TRP A 188 4.72 -12.65 -8.71
C TRP A 188 3.37 -13.35 -8.51
N PRO A 189 3.32 -14.67 -8.23
CA PRO A 189 2.06 -15.31 -7.84
C PRO A 189 1.43 -14.66 -6.60
N ALA A 190 2.24 -14.36 -5.57
CA ALA A 190 1.75 -13.66 -4.38
C ALA A 190 1.21 -12.26 -4.70
N ALA A 191 1.96 -11.47 -5.49
CA ALA A 191 1.53 -10.15 -5.94
C ALA A 191 0.22 -10.22 -6.74
N SER A 192 0.07 -11.20 -7.64
CA SER A 192 -1.15 -11.37 -8.44
C SER A 192 -2.36 -11.71 -7.58
N VAL A 193 -2.22 -12.67 -6.66
CA VAL A 193 -3.31 -13.04 -5.74
C VAL A 193 -3.75 -11.84 -4.89
N LEU A 194 -2.79 -11.13 -4.30
CA LEU A 194 -3.10 -10.00 -3.42
C LEU A 194 -3.62 -8.79 -4.18
N SER A 195 -3.17 -8.54 -5.42
CA SER A 195 -3.74 -7.50 -6.27
C SER A 195 -5.18 -7.83 -6.71
N CYS A 196 -5.47 -9.09 -7.02
CA CYS A 196 -6.84 -9.53 -7.29
C CYS A 196 -7.75 -9.37 -6.06
N LEU A 197 -7.25 -9.70 -4.87
CA LEU A 197 -8.00 -9.46 -3.62
C LEU A 197 -8.20 -7.97 -3.37
N PHE A 198 -7.20 -7.14 -3.65
CA PHE A 198 -7.29 -5.68 -3.54
C PHE A 198 -8.39 -5.12 -4.44
N GLY A 199 -8.43 -5.52 -5.72
CA GLY A 199 -9.54 -5.15 -6.62
C GLY A 199 -10.89 -5.71 -6.17
N ALA A 200 -10.92 -6.93 -5.63
CA ALA A 200 -12.16 -7.56 -5.18
C ALA A 200 -12.79 -6.84 -3.97
N VAL A 201 -11.99 -6.37 -3.01
CA VAL A 201 -12.53 -5.61 -1.87
C VAL A 201 -13.06 -4.25 -2.30
N HIS A 202 -12.48 -3.62 -3.34
CA HIS A 202 -12.95 -2.36 -3.90
C HIS A 202 -14.32 -2.47 -4.59
N LEU A 203 -14.73 -3.66 -5.05
CA LEU A 203 -16.11 -3.87 -5.55
C LEU A 203 -17.19 -3.53 -4.50
N GLY A 204 -16.84 -3.43 -3.22
CA GLY A 204 -17.72 -2.95 -2.16
C GLY A 204 -17.90 -1.43 -2.11
N ASN A 205 -17.09 -0.67 -2.85
CA ASN A 205 -17.14 0.80 -2.84
C ASN A 205 -18.37 1.31 -3.61
N PRO A 206 -18.93 2.47 -3.21
CA PRO A 206 -20.09 3.05 -3.87
C PRO A 206 -19.81 3.35 -5.35
N GLY A 207 -20.61 2.75 -6.24
CA GLY A 207 -20.51 2.98 -7.69
C GLY A 207 -19.37 2.24 -8.40
N GLU A 208 -18.61 1.41 -7.67
CA GLU A 208 -17.53 0.61 -8.25
C GLU A 208 -18.09 -0.48 -9.17
N GLY A 209 -17.36 -0.71 -10.26
CA GLY A 209 -17.68 -1.73 -11.27
C GLY A 209 -16.44 -2.54 -11.65
N TRP A 210 -16.65 -3.56 -12.50
CA TRP A 210 -15.58 -4.46 -12.92
C TRP A 210 -14.40 -3.73 -13.60
N VAL A 211 -14.66 -2.61 -14.29
CA VAL A 211 -13.61 -1.83 -14.95
C VAL A 211 -12.72 -1.14 -13.92
N GLY A 212 -13.30 -0.46 -12.93
CA GLY A 212 -12.52 0.17 -11.87
C GLY A 212 -11.80 -0.87 -11.01
N ALA A 213 -12.49 -1.96 -10.62
CA ALA A 213 -11.83 -3.06 -9.91
C ALA A 213 -10.65 -3.66 -10.70
N ALA A 214 -10.73 -3.75 -12.03
CA ALA A 214 -9.59 -4.14 -12.86
C ALA A 214 -8.46 -3.10 -12.84
N GLY A 215 -8.80 -1.81 -12.77
CA GLY A 215 -7.84 -0.71 -12.53
C GLY A 215 -7.12 -0.89 -11.20
N VAL A 216 -7.87 -1.19 -10.12
CA VAL A 216 -7.30 -1.46 -8.79
C VAL A 216 -6.39 -2.69 -8.79
N VAL A 217 -6.74 -3.76 -9.53
CA VAL A 217 -5.84 -4.91 -9.73
C VAL A 217 -4.56 -4.46 -10.44
N MET A 218 -4.67 -3.66 -11.48
CA MET A 218 -3.52 -3.19 -12.26
C MET A 218 -2.60 -2.30 -11.43
N ILE A 219 -3.13 -1.31 -10.71
CA ILE A 219 -2.28 -0.47 -9.83
C ILE A 219 -1.65 -1.31 -8.72
N GLY A 220 -2.36 -2.31 -8.22
CA GLY A 220 -1.84 -3.28 -7.27
C GLY A 220 -0.60 -4.00 -7.76
N LEU A 221 -0.59 -4.43 -9.01
CA LEU A 221 0.58 -5.05 -9.66
C LEU A 221 1.70 -4.05 -9.91
N VAL A 222 1.38 -2.80 -10.28
CA VAL A 222 2.37 -1.72 -10.46
C VAL A 222 3.04 -1.39 -9.12
N PHE A 223 2.28 -1.30 -8.04
CA PHE A 223 2.82 -1.10 -6.69
C PHE A 223 3.69 -2.27 -6.23
N ALA A 224 3.27 -3.50 -6.48
CA ALA A 224 4.12 -4.67 -6.22
C ALA A 224 5.40 -4.63 -7.06
N PHE A 225 5.34 -4.18 -8.31
CA PHE A 225 6.51 -4.00 -9.15
C PHE A 225 7.45 -2.91 -8.59
N ALA A 226 6.92 -1.77 -8.16
CA ALA A 226 7.69 -0.73 -7.51
C ALA A 226 8.36 -1.22 -6.21
N LEU A 227 7.62 -1.97 -5.38
CA LEU A 227 8.18 -2.65 -4.20
C LEU A 227 9.31 -3.59 -4.58
N ARG A 228 9.15 -4.41 -5.62
CA ARG A 228 10.22 -5.32 -6.07
C ARG A 228 11.48 -4.59 -6.52
N ARG A 229 11.34 -3.39 -7.12
CA ARG A 229 12.47 -2.58 -7.58
C ARG A 229 13.21 -1.88 -6.44
N THR A 230 12.47 -1.40 -5.46
CA THR A 230 13.03 -0.59 -4.35
C THR A 230 13.32 -1.41 -3.10
N GLY A 231 12.62 -2.52 -2.89
CA GLY A 231 12.61 -3.28 -1.64
C GLY A 231 11.96 -2.50 -0.48
N ASN A 232 11.16 -1.46 -0.78
CA ASN A 232 10.72 -0.51 0.23
C ASN A 232 9.32 0.03 -0.11
N LEU A 233 8.39 -0.04 0.85
CA LEU A 233 7.02 0.44 0.69
C LEU A 233 6.89 1.96 0.79
N TRP A 234 7.87 2.69 1.31
CA TRP A 234 7.75 4.14 1.43
C TRP A 234 7.50 4.84 0.09
N LEU A 235 8.04 4.30 -1.01
CA LEU A 235 7.73 4.82 -2.34
C LEU A 235 6.23 4.67 -2.66
N VAL A 236 5.68 3.48 -2.44
CA VAL A 236 4.28 3.16 -2.79
C VAL A 236 3.31 3.87 -1.85
N VAL A 237 3.64 3.96 -0.56
CA VAL A 237 2.84 4.73 0.42
C VAL A 237 2.77 6.20 0.04
N GLY A 238 3.89 6.82 -0.34
CA GLY A 238 3.92 8.19 -0.81
C GLY A 238 3.11 8.39 -2.09
N TRP A 239 3.22 7.45 -3.03
CA TRP A 239 2.49 7.47 -4.30
C TRP A 239 0.98 7.36 -4.10
N HIS A 240 0.53 6.32 -3.40
CA HIS A 240 -0.88 6.09 -3.08
C HIS A 240 -1.48 7.32 -2.36
N ALA A 241 -0.86 7.74 -1.26
CA ALA A 241 -1.33 8.89 -0.48
C ALA A 241 -1.47 10.16 -1.30
N SER A 242 -0.55 10.45 -2.20
CA SER A 242 -0.58 11.68 -2.99
C SER A 242 -1.54 11.61 -4.18
N PHE A 243 -1.78 10.43 -4.74
CA PHE A 243 -2.80 10.23 -5.75
C PHE A 243 -4.18 10.53 -5.18
N ASP A 244 -4.53 9.92 -4.05
CA ASP A 244 -5.80 10.13 -3.35
C ASP A 244 -5.98 11.57 -2.86
N PHE A 245 -4.90 12.16 -2.32
CA PHE A 245 -4.86 13.57 -1.95
C PHE A 245 -5.16 14.45 -3.16
N GLY A 246 -4.60 14.12 -4.32
CA GLY A 246 -4.84 14.80 -5.57
C GLY A 246 -6.31 14.72 -5.99
N GLU A 247 -6.90 13.54 -6.04
CA GLU A 247 -8.31 13.37 -6.37
C GLU A 247 -9.21 14.16 -5.43
N THR A 248 -9.07 13.92 -4.14
CA THR A 248 -9.97 14.48 -3.12
C THR A 248 -9.76 15.97 -2.92
N PHE A 249 -8.52 16.40 -2.64
CA PHE A 249 -8.25 17.78 -2.24
C PHE A 249 -7.99 18.69 -3.44
N LEU A 250 -7.04 18.35 -4.32
CA LEU A 250 -6.61 19.25 -5.40
C LEU A 250 -7.66 19.35 -6.50
N TYR A 251 -8.16 18.22 -6.97
CA TYR A 251 -9.07 18.15 -8.11
C TYR A 251 -10.54 18.05 -7.74
N SER A 252 -10.85 17.86 -6.46
CA SER A 252 -12.23 17.91 -5.95
C SER A 252 -13.18 16.93 -6.64
N VAL A 253 -12.67 15.72 -6.92
CA VAL A 253 -13.40 14.64 -7.60
C VAL A 253 -13.68 13.50 -6.62
N PRO A 254 -14.60 12.58 -6.93
CA PRO A 254 -14.77 11.36 -6.15
C PRO A 254 -13.45 10.58 -6.07
N ASN A 255 -13.23 9.94 -4.94
CA ASN A 255 -12.15 9.02 -4.69
C ASN A 255 -12.76 7.74 -4.15
N SER A 256 -12.57 6.62 -4.81
CA SER A 256 -13.16 5.32 -4.48
C SER A 256 -14.68 5.39 -4.22
N GLY A 257 -15.39 6.18 -5.03
CA GLY A 257 -16.83 6.40 -4.94
C GLY A 257 -17.27 7.34 -3.82
N MET A 258 -16.35 7.95 -3.09
CA MET A 258 -16.64 8.87 -2.00
C MET A 258 -16.39 10.31 -2.42
N ILE A 259 -17.33 11.20 -2.07
CA ILE A 259 -17.17 12.65 -2.22
C ILE A 259 -17.03 13.25 -0.83
N PHE A 260 -15.94 13.94 -0.62
CA PHE A 260 -15.57 14.50 0.67
C PHE A 260 -15.77 16.04 0.71
N LYS A 261 -15.92 16.58 1.91
CA LYS A 261 -15.94 18.05 2.15
C LYS A 261 -14.50 18.56 2.30
N GLY A 262 -14.33 19.88 2.15
CA GLY A 262 -13.03 20.50 2.37
C GLY A 262 -12.04 20.29 1.22
N HIS A 263 -12.55 20.32 0.00
CA HIS A 263 -11.76 20.27 -1.24
C HIS A 263 -11.41 21.68 -1.74
N LEU A 264 -10.38 21.78 -2.57
CA LEU A 264 -9.77 23.03 -3.00
C LEU A 264 -10.70 23.88 -3.87
N SER A 265 -11.43 23.24 -4.79
CA SER A 265 -12.16 23.94 -5.86
C SER A 265 -13.59 23.41 -6.04
N ASN A 266 -14.42 24.18 -6.75
CA ASN A 266 -15.77 23.78 -7.18
C ASN A 266 -15.72 23.07 -8.55
N ALA A 267 -14.74 22.21 -8.75
CA ALA A 267 -14.60 21.43 -9.97
C ALA A 267 -15.66 20.33 -10.09
N SER A 268 -15.87 19.81 -11.27
CA SER A 268 -16.83 18.75 -11.52
C SER A 268 -16.42 17.83 -12.66
N LEU A 269 -16.76 16.56 -12.53
CA LEU A 269 -16.71 15.57 -13.62
C LEU A 269 -18.00 15.66 -14.45
N MET A 270 -17.87 15.56 -15.77
CA MET A 270 -19.00 15.51 -16.67
C MET A 270 -19.75 14.18 -16.55
N GLN A 271 -21.06 14.26 -16.32
CA GLN A 271 -21.91 13.09 -16.20
C GLN A 271 -22.17 12.42 -17.57
N GLY A 272 -22.47 11.12 -17.55
CA GLY A 272 -22.89 10.37 -18.74
C GLY A 272 -21.75 9.77 -19.59
N LYS A 273 -20.49 10.03 -19.26
CA LYS A 273 -19.32 9.46 -19.96
C LYS A 273 -18.44 8.66 -18.99
N ALA A 274 -18.99 7.64 -18.35
CA ALA A 274 -18.28 6.87 -17.31
C ALA A 274 -16.93 6.30 -17.80
N TRP A 275 -16.83 5.86 -19.05
CA TRP A 275 -15.57 5.39 -19.62
C TRP A 275 -14.46 6.46 -19.61
N LEU A 276 -14.84 7.73 -19.76
CA LEU A 276 -13.93 8.87 -19.78
C LEU A 276 -13.62 9.36 -18.36
N THR A 277 -14.63 9.51 -17.51
CA THR A 277 -14.53 10.19 -16.22
C THR A 277 -14.39 9.23 -15.04
N GLY A 278 -14.56 7.92 -15.26
CA GLY A 278 -14.69 6.92 -14.20
C GLY A 278 -16.08 6.87 -13.55
N GLY A 279 -16.99 7.77 -13.95
CA GLY A 279 -18.36 7.79 -13.42
C GLY A 279 -18.42 8.23 -11.96
N THR A 280 -19.19 7.48 -11.17
CA THR A 280 -19.39 7.77 -9.75
C THR A 280 -18.23 7.34 -8.86
N VAL A 281 -17.41 6.39 -9.31
CA VAL A 281 -16.26 5.94 -8.52
C VAL A 281 -15.14 6.98 -8.49
N GLY A 282 -14.93 7.66 -9.60
CA GLY A 282 -13.89 8.68 -9.72
C GLY A 282 -12.94 8.43 -10.91
N PRO A 283 -11.95 9.30 -11.13
CA PRO A 283 -11.02 9.22 -12.25
C PRO A 283 -10.28 7.88 -12.36
N GLU A 284 -10.07 7.19 -11.26
CA GLU A 284 -9.48 5.84 -11.21
C GLU A 284 -10.25 4.80 -12.05
N GLY A 285 -11.56 4.97 -12.22
CA GLY A 285 -12.40 4.16 -13.12
C GLY A 285 -12.36 4.58 -14.60
N SER A 286 -11.59 5.61 -14.96
CA SER A 286 -11.41 6.07 -16.34
C SER A 286 -10.54 5.13 -17.16
N VAL A 287 -10.80 5.03 -18.45
CA VAL A 287 -9.90 4.32 -19.38
C VAL A 287 -8.49 4.92 -19.38
N PHE A 288 -8.34 6.22 -19.11
CA PHE A 288 -7.04 6.88 -19.03
C PHE A 288 -6.23 6.46 -17.80
N SER A 289 -6.85 5.94 -16.74
CA SER A 289 -6.11 5.40 -15.59
C SER A 289 -5.23 4.22 -16.00
N PHE A 290 -5.73 3.32 -16.88
CA PHE A 290 -4.93 2.22 -17.42
C PHE A 290 -3.71 2.71 -18.23
N LEU A 291 -3.90 3.80 -18.98
CA LEU A 291 -2.80 4.41 -19.75
C LEU A 291 -1.74 5.02 -18.83
N THR A 292 -2.15 5.81 -17.83
CA THR A 292 -1.22 6.44 -16.87
C THR A 292 -0.46 5.40 -16.07
N MET A 293 -1.14 4.39 -15.54
CA MET A 293 -0.51 3.26 -14.84
C MET A 293 0.50 2.51 -15.73
N GLY A 294 0.18 2.28 -17.01
CA GLY A 294 1.10 1.64 -17.95
C GLY A 294 2.37 2.47 -18.19
N ILE A 295 2.21 3.79 -18.37
CA ILE A 295 3.33 4.73 -18.51
C ILE A 295 4.19 4.73 -17.26
N LEU A 296 3.57 4.75 -16.07
CA LEU A 296 4.29 4.74 -14.80
C LEU A 296 5.00 3.41 -14.53
N ALA A 297 4.42 2.27 -14.89
CA ALA A 297 5.12 1.00 -14.84
C ALA A 297 6.42 1.03 -15.68
N MET A 298 6.36 1.62 -16.87
CA MET A 298 7.55 1.86 -17.69
C MET A 298 8.54 2.83 -17.01
N ALA A 299 8.05 3.94 -16.47
CA ALA A 299 8.89 4.90 -15.76
C ALA A 299 9.60 4.25 -14.56
N ILE A 300 8.90 3.47 -13.73
CA ILE A 300 9.50 2.71 -12.63
C ILE A 300 10.58 1.74 -13.13
N HIS A 301 10.37 1.11 -14.28
CA HIS A 301 11.38 0.21 -14.87
C HIS A 301 12.72 0.92 -15.12
N PHE A 302 12.69 2.16 -15.59
CA PHE A 302 13.89 2.94 -15.92
C PHE A 302 14.45 3.71 -14.73
N LEU A 303 13.59 4.30 -13.89
CA LEU A 303 14.00 5.09 -12.72
C LEU A 303 14.58 4.22 -11.60
N PHE A 304 14.08 2.99 -11.44
CA PHE A 304 14.52 2.05 -10.43
C PHE A 304 15.03 0.75 -11.09
N PRO A 305 16.20 0.75 -11.71
CA PRO A 305 16.73 -0.44 -12.37
C PRO A 305 16.95 -1.57 -11.37
N ALA A 306 16.69 -2.83 -11.80
CA ALA A 306 16.92 -4.00 -10.97
C ALA A 306 18.39 -4.06 -10.55
N LYS A 307 18.65 -4.19 -9.25
CA LYS A 307 20.02 -4.41 -8.76
C LYS A 307 20.53 -5.75 -9.28
N LYS A 308 21.76 -5.82 -9.76
CA LYS A 308 22.37 -7.05 -10.29
C LYS A 308 22.40 -8.23 -9.29
N THR A 309 22.19 -7.96 -8.01
CA THR A 309 22.09 -8.92 -6.90
C THR A 309 20.70 -9.50 -6.68
N ASP A 310 19.71 -9.12 -7.47
CA ASP A 310 18.29 -9.40 -7.21
C ASP A 310 17.83 -10.84 -7.56
N ARG A 311 18.75 -11.79 -7.61
CA ARG A 311 18.44 -13.23 -7.60
C ARG A 311 18.25 -13.78 -6.17
N ARG A 312 18.52 -12.98 -5.12
CA ARG A 312 18.31 -13.39 -3.73
C ARG A 312 16.92 -12.91 -3.25
N PRO A 313 16.26 -13.69 -2.39
CA PRO A 313 15.02 -13.25 -1.73
C PRO A 313 15.26 -11.92 -0.99
N ILE A 314 14.22 -11.09 -0.87
CA ILE A 314 14.21 -9.76 -0.21
C ILE A 314 14.89 -9.75 1.18
N GLN A 315 15.17 -10.90 1.74
CA GLN A 315 15.60 -11.15 3.11
C GLN A 315 17.04 -10.71 3.46
N GLU A 316 17.96 -10.61 2.49
CA GLU A 316 19.38 -10.39 2.83
C GLU A 316 19.86 -8.93 2.77
N ASN A 317 19.11 -8.01 2.17
CA ASN A 317 19.56 -6.62 1.95
C ASN A 317 19.27 -5.66 3.12
N GLN A 318 18.71 -6.11 4.24
CA GLN A 318 18.32 -5.22 5.35
C GLN A 318 19.06 -5.49 6.68
N ALA A 319 20.08 -6.32 6.67
CA ALA A 319 20.92 -6.61 7.85
C ALA A 319 22.20 -5.74 7.93
N ALA A 320 22.27 -4.63 7.21
CA ALA A 320 23.38 -3.67 7.30
C ALA A 320 22.91 -2.32 7.87
#